data_846e2a9af5cc4f9ba41855970a23dd5d
#
_entry.id   846e2a9af5cc4f9ba41855970a23dd5d
#
_cell.length_a   1.000
_cell.length_b   1.000
_cell.length_c   1.000
_cell.angle_alpha   90.00
_cell.angle_beta   90.00
_cell.angle_gamma   90.00
#
_symmetry.space_group_name_H-M   'P 1'
#
loop_
_entity.id
_entity.type
_entity.pdbx_description
1 polymer ?
#
loop_
_entity_poly.entity_id
_entity_poly.type
_entity_poly.pdbx_seq_one_letter_code
_entity_poly.pdbx_strand_id
1 'polypeptide(L)'
;MAVESAGNSHVTAGEPDAVPTRPINVTETLLAGATLEPVATEWDAAQAVTAIYRTHYRSLVRLAVPLVRDIATAEEVVQDSFIAMHGAWRRLRDSDKALSYLRQSVVNRSRSVLRHRVVVDRNAPKPAPDMPSAEQGALSLLERSAVISALRKLPARQREALVLKYYADLSEAQIAATRGISQGAVKSHTARGMASLRSVLELET
;
A
#
# COMPACT_ATOMS: atom_id res chain seq x y z
N MET A 1 49.79 16.07 -86.14
CA MET A 1 48.60 16.63 -86.84
C MET A 1 47.50 16.77 -85.85
N ALA A 2 47.10 18.03 -85.68
CA ALA A 2 45.76 18.59 -85.45
C ALA A 2 45.17 18.24 -84.05
N VAL A 3 45.05 19.18 -83.28
CA VAL A 3 44.26 20.39 -83.10
C VAL A 3 43.11 20.20 -82.14
N GLU A 4 43.14 20.97 -81.03
CA GLU A 4 42.08 21.86 -80.52
C GLU A 4 40.87 21.09 -79.85
N SER A 5 40.31 21.53 -78.78
CA SER A 5 39.96 22.86 -78.39
C SER A 5 39.51 22.91 -76.92
N ALA A 6 39.66 24.07 -76.33
CA ALA A 6 39.20 24.49 -75.05
C ALA A 6 37.70 24.38 -74.79
N GLY A 7 37.28 24.17 -73.62
CA GLY A 7 35.93 24.28 -73.12
C GLY A 7 35.92 24.61 -71.63
N ASN A 8 36.02 25.90 -71.34
CA ASN A 8 35.81 26.53 -70.08
C ASN A 8 34.32 26.38 -69.69
N SER A 9 34.04 25.75 -68.55
CA SER A 9 32.68 25.76 -68.05
C SER A 9 32.72 26.07 -66.51
N HIS A 10 32.20 27.22 -66.25
CA HIS A 10 31.90 27.78 -64.95
C HIS A 10 31.36 26.76 -63.93
N VAL A 11 32.01 26.71 -62.82
CA VAL A 11 31.45 26.12 -61.61
C VAL A 11 30.61 27.21 -60.95
N THR A 12 29.30 27.08 -61.08
CA THR A 12 28.33 27.81 -60.25
C THR A 12 28.23 27.16 -58.91
N ALA A 13 28.56 27.91 -57.87
CA ALA A 13 28.34 27.53 -56.48
C ALA A 13 26.84 27.31 -56.24
N GLY A 14 26.46 26.07 -55.98
CA GLY A 14 25.13 25.74 -55.47
C GLY A 14 25.01 26.16 -54.03
N GLU A 15 24.03 27.02 -53.77
CA GLU A 15 23.56 27.35 -52.44
C GLU A 15 23.22 26.09 -51.64
N PRO A 16 23.54 26.05 -50.31
CA PRO A 16 23.08 24.95 -49.48
C PRO A 16 21.57 25.04 -49.34
N ASP A 17 20.91 23.97 -49.72
CA ASP A 17 19.48 23.75 -49.51
C ASP A 17 19.10 24.05 -48.05
N ALA A 18 18.24 25.03 -47.89
CA ALA A 18 17.64 25.37 -46.61
C ALA A 18 16.81 24.18 -46.12
N VAL A 19 17.29 23.55 -45.09
CA VAL A 19 16.52 22.56 -44.29
C VAL A 19 15.26 23.26 -43.77
N PRO A 20 14.05 22.79 -44.12
CA PRO A 20 12.84 23.41 -43.58
C PRO A 20 12.77 23.16 -42.08
N THR A 21 12.99 24.21 -41.31
CA THR A 21 12.78 24.27 -39.86
C THR A 21 11.27 24.34 -39.58
N ARG A 22 10.55 23.26 -39.87
CA ARG A 22 9.23 23.04 -39.27
C ARG A 22 9.42 22.27 -37.98
N PRO A 23 8.95 22.78 -36.83
CA PRO A 23 8.93 21.97 -35.63
C PRO A 23 8.05 20.75 -35.90
N ILE A 24 8.64 19.58 -35.82
CA ILE A 24 7.91 18.31 -35.87
C ILE A 24 6.99 18.33 -34.64
N ASN A 25 5.70 18.51 -34.90
CA ASN A 25 4.69 18.40 -33.86
C ASN A 25 4.60 16.92 -33.46
N VAL A 26 5.29 16.56 -32.38
CA VAL A 26 5.38 15.18 -31.86
C VAL A 26 3.99 14.63 -31.51
N THR A 27 3.00 15.50 -31.38
CA THR A 27 1.61 15.15 -31.08
C THR A 27 0.85 14.59 -32.29
N GLU A 28 1.25 14.92 -33.52
CA GLU A 28 0.51 14.50 -34.73
C GLU A 28 0.96 13.11 -35.26
N THR A 29 2.20 12.71 -34.98
CA THR A 29 2.73 11.40 -35.45
C THR A 29 2.33 10.24 -34.52
N LEU A 30 1.81 10.51 -33.31
CA LEU A 30 1.39 9.50 -32.36
C LEU A 30 -0.09 9.10 -32.46
N LEU A 31 -0.85 9.71 -33.38
CA LEU A 31 -2.30 9.43 -33.50
C LEU A 31 -2.66 8.35 -34.53
N ALA A 32 -1.69 7.72 -35.16
CA ALA A 32 -1.94 6.62 -36.09
C ALA A 32 -1.44 5.28 -35.52
N GLY A 33 -2.24 4.64 -34.67
CA GLY A 33 -2.19 3.18 -34.52
C GLY A 33 -1.48 2.58 -33.31
N ALA A 34 -1.32 3.30 -32.19
CA ALA A 34 -0.93 2.64 -30.94
C ALA A 34 -1.99 2.95 -29.87
N THR A 35 -2.70 1.94 -29.42
CA THR A 35 -3.54 1.98 -28.24
C THR A 35 -2.65 2.21 -26.99
N LEU A 36 -2.44 3.47 -26.61
CA LEU A 36 -1.67 3.89 -25.40
C LEU A 36 -2.46 3.69 -24.09
N GLU A 37 -3.56 2.95 -24.13
CA GLU A 37 -4.45 2.70 -22.99
C GLU A 37 -3.79 2.00 -21.78
N PRO A 38 -2.88 1.01 -21.91
CA PRO A 38 -2.33 0.32 -20.74
C PRO A 38 -1.27 1.13 -19.98
N VAL A 39 -0.51 2.01 -20.64
CA VAL A 39 0.58 2.76 -20.01
C VAL A 39 0.05 3.88 -19.13
N ALA A 40 -0.95 4.64 -19.57
CA ALA A 40 -1.56 5.70 -18.79
C ALA A 40 -2.24 5.18 -17.51
N THR A 41 -2.86 3.98 -17.57
CA THR A 41 -3.48 3.34 -16.40
C THR A 41 -2.48 2.83 -15.37
N GLU A 42 -1.28 2.39 -15.78
CA GLU A 42 -0.24 1.94 -14.85
C GLU A 42 0.45 3.11 -14.14
N TRP A 43 0.74 4.18 -14.84
CA TRP A 43 1.30 5.40 -14.24
C TRP A 43 0.33 6.06 -13.27
N ASP A 44 -0.95 6.13 -13.61
CA ASP A 44 -2.00 6.61 -12.73
C ASP A 44 -2.13 5.74 -11.46
N ALA A 45 -2.07 4.42 -11.62
CA ALA A 45 -2.07 3.48 -10.51
C ALA A 45 -0.89 3.69 -9.56
N ALA A 46 0.33 3.83 -10.08
CA ALA A 46 1.53 4.01 -9.27
C ALA A 46 1.51 5.33 -8.50
N GLN A 47 1.07 6.42 -9.13
CA GLN A 47 0.94 7.73 -8.48
C GLN A 47 -0.12 7.71 -7.37
N ALA A 48 -1.30 7.14 -7.65
CA ALA A 48 -2.38 7.03 -6.70
C ALA A 48 -1.99 6.13 -5.51
N VAL A 49 -1.37 4.98 -5.76
CA VAL A 49 -0.85 4.10 -4.70
C VAL A 49 0.20 4.80 -3.86
N THR A 50 1.11 5.57 -4.48
CA THR A 50 2.12 6.34 -3.76
C THR A 50 1.50 7.42 -2.87
N ALA A 51 0.48 8.12 -3.35
CA ALA A 51 -0.23 9.13 -2.57
C ALA A 51 -0.94 8.48 -1.36
N ILE A 52 -1.65 7.38 -1.57
CA ILE A 52 -2.31 6.62 -0.51
C ILE A 52 -1.29 6.07 0.50
N TYR A 53 -0.14 5.58 0.02
CA TYR A 53 0.95 5.10 0.88
C TYR A 53 1.44 6.21 1.81
N ARG A 54 1.82 7.37 1.27
CA ARG A 54 2.32 8.50 2.05
C ARG A 54 1.33 8.96 3.12
N THR A 55 0.04 8.94 2.79
CA THR A 55 -1.02 9.41 3.71
C THR A 55 -1.38 8.37 4.77
N HIS A 56 -1.43 7.10 4.41
CA HIS A 56 -2.08 6.08 5.25
C HIS A 56 -1.14 5.02 5.82
N TYR A 57 0.12 4.92 5.37
CA TYR A 57 1.06 3.88 5.81
C TYR A 57 1.15 3.79 7.34
N ARG A 58 1.43 4.93 8.00
CA ARG A 58 1.59 4.97 9.47
C ARG A 58 0.31 4.57 10.22
N SER A 59 -0.84 5.00 9.73
CA SER A 59 -2.12 4.65 10.35
C SER A 59 -2.43 3.15 10.20
N LEU A 60 -2.07 2.56 9.07
CA LEU A 60 -2.22 1.12 8.82
C LEU A 60 -1.24 0.28 9.65
N VAL A 61 0.01 0.76 9.86
CA VAL A 61 0.95 0.09 10.78
C VAL A 61 0.41 0.14 12.21
N ARG A 62 -0.10 1.29 12.68
CA ARG A 62 -0.77 1.40 13.98
C ARG A 62 -1.96 0.46 14.12
N LEU A 63 -2.73 0.26 13.04
CA LEU A 63 -3.82 -0.70 13.00
C LEU A 63 -3.31 -2.15 13.11
N ALA A 64 -2.19 -2.47 12.48
CA ALA A 64 -1.61 -3.81 12.47
C ALA A 64 -0.95 -4.21 13.80
N VAL A 65 -0.25 -3.28 14.47
CA VAL A 65 0.51 -3.53 15.72
C VAL A 65 -0.27 -4.32 16.79
N PRO A 66 -1.51 -3.95 17.15
CA PRO A 66 -2.28 -4.74 18.12
C PRO A 66 -2.78 -6.09 17.56
N LEU A 67 -2.75 -6.29 16.25
CA LEU A 67 -3.23 -7.51 15.60
C LEU A 67 -2.13 -8.57 15.43
N VAL A 68 -0.85 -8.16 15.47
CA VAL A 68 0.32 -9.05 15.32
C VAL A 68 1.21 -8.99 16.57
N ARG A 69 2.37 -9.68 16.56
CA ARG A 69 3.23 -9.79 17.75
C ARG A 69 4.25 -8.66 17.88
N ASP A 70 4.72 -8.13 16.75
CA ASP A 70 5.84 -7.19 16.70
C ASP A 70 5.66 -6.19 15.54
N ILE A 71 6.42 -5.08 15.59
CA ILE A 71 6.35 -4.00 14.61
C ILE A 71 6.81 -4.47 13.23
N ALA A 72 7.88 -5.24 13.14
CA ALA A 72 8.40 -5.72 11.86
C ALA A 72 7.34 -6.52 11.10
N THR A 73 6.65 -7.42 11.81
CA THR A 73 5.49 -8.14 11.23
C THR A 73 4.34 -7.20 10.84
N ALA A 74 4.11 -6.13 11.62
CA ALA A 74 3.06 -5.16 11.27
C ALA A 74 3.40 -4.41 9.98
N GLU A 75 4.64 -3.99 9.82
CA GLU A 75 5.15 -3.31 8.62
C GLU A 75 5.11 -4.23 7.39
N GLU A 76 5.54 -5.48 7.52
CA GLU A 76 5.45 -6.51 6.47
C GLU A 76 4.01 -6.73 6.01
N VAL A 77 3.08 -6.91 6.94
CA VAL A 77 1.64 -7.07 6.63
C VAL A 77 1.09 -5.86 5.88
N VAL A 78 1.50 -4.65 6.26
CA VAL A 78 1.04 -3.42 5.59
C VAL A 78 1.65 -3.31 4.20
N GLN A 79 2.96 -3.54 4.03
CA GLN A 79 3.62 -3.54 2.72
C GLN A 79 2.97 -4.53 1.76
N ASP A 80 2.74 -5.76 2.20
CA ASP A 80 2.04 -6.78 1.45
C ASP A 80 0.61 -6.37 1.05
N SER A 81 -0.07 -5.63 1.93
CA SER A 81 -1.41 -5.12 1.66
C SER A 81 -1.41 -4.06 0.56
N PHE A 82 -0.38 -3.22 0.50
CA PHE A 82 -0.17 -2.26 -0.59
C PHE A 82 0.16 -2.94 -1.91
N ILE A 83 1.00 -3.98 -1.90
CA ILE A 83 1.30 -4.78 -3.10
C ILE A 83 0.01 -5.40 -3.67
N ALA A 84 -0.81 -5.99 -2.80
CA ALA A 84 -2.10 -6.56 -3.21
C ALA A 84 -3.08 -5.49 -3.73
N MET A 85 -3.11 -4.30 -3.12
CA MET A 85 -3.92 -3.18 -3.58
C MET A 85 -3.48 -2.69 -4.95
N HIS A 86 -2.18 -2.57 -5.21
CA HIS A 86 -1.65 -2.19 -6.52
C HIS A 86 -2.16 -3.15 -7.61
N GLY A 87 -2.09 -4.46 -7.40
CA GLY A 87 -2.63 -5.46 -8.33
C GLY A 87 -4.17 -5.40 -8.49
N ALA A 88 -4.87 -4.88 -7.49
CA ALA A 88 -6.34 -4.71 -7.52
C ALA A 88 -6.79 -3.33 -8.00
N TRP A 89 -5.88 -2.40 -8.31
CA TRP A 89 -6.16 -0.99 -8.57
C TRP A 89 -7.22 -0.76 -9.65
N ARG A 90 -7.16 -1.50 -10.75
CA ARG A 90 -8.15 -1.40 -11.84
C ARG A 90 -9.61 -1.54 -11.37
N ARG A 91 -9.86 -2.29 -10.29
CA ARG A 91 -11.18 -2.53 -9.71
C ARG A 91 -11.55 -1.51 -8.64
N LEU A 92 -10.54 -0.89 -8.00
CA LEU A 92 -10.75 0.02 -6.88
C LEU A 92 -10.96 1.46 -7.35
N ARG A 93 -10.10 2.01 -8.17
CA ARG A 93 -10.09 3.36 -8.79
C ARG A 93 -10.62 4.54 -7.95
N ASP A 94 -10.77 4.33 -6.67
CA ASP A 94 -11.38 5.25 -5.71
C ASP A 94 -10.60 5.14 -4.40
N SER A 95 -10.16 6.28 -3.86
CA SER A 95 -9.36 6.34 -2.65
C SER A 95 -10.05 5.73 -1.43
N ASP A 96 -11.37 5.92 -1.30
CA ASP A 96 -12.13 5.40 -0.16
C ASP A 96 -12.29 3.88 -0.26
N LYS A 97 -12.50 3.36 -1.46
CA LYS A 97 -12.50 1.91 -1.72
C LYS A 97 -11.13 1.31 -1.50
N ALA A 98 -10.06 2.00 -1.93
CA ALA A 98 -8.69 1.57 -1.71
C ALA A 98 -8.34 1.51 -0.22
N LEU A 99 -8.71 2.52 0.57
CA LEU A 99 -8.48 2.52 2.01
C LEU A 99 -9.28 1.43 2.73
N SER A 100 -10.54 1.23 2.36
CA SER A 100 -11.37 0.14 2.87
C SER A 100 -10.76 -1.23 2.55
N TYR A 101 -10.28 -1.41 1.32
CA TYR A 101 -9.55 -2.61 0.90
C TYR A 101 -8.28 -2.84 1.71
N LEU A 102 -7.46 -1.79 1.93
CA LEU A 102 -6.24 -1.88 2.73
C LEU A 102 -6.54 -2.30 4.17
N ARG A 103 -7.52 -1.68 4.83
CA ARG A 103 -7.92 -2.06 6.20
C ARG A 103 -8.35 -3.51 6.28
N GLN A 104 -9.16 -3.98 5.33
CA GLN A 104 -9.58 -5.38 5.25
C GLN A 104 -8.39 -6.31 4.99
N SER A 105 -7.51 -5.94 4.06
CA SER A 105 -6.30 -6.70 3.72
C SER A 105 -5.38 -6.86 4.93
N VAL A 106 -5.08 -5.75 5.63
CA VAL A 106 -4.26 -5.76 6.85
C VAL A 106 -4.83 -6.71 7.90
N VAL A 107 -6.13 -6.63 8.20
CA VAL A 107 -6.75 -7.51 9.20
C VAL A 107 -6.71 -8.98 8.77
N ASN A 108 -6.99 -9.26 7.50
CA ASN A 108 -6.97 -10.64 6.98
C ASN A 108 -5.55 -11.23 6.96
N ARG A 109 -4.55 -10.45 6.54
CA ARG A 109 -3.14 -10.86 6.53
C ARG A 109 -2.60 -11.05 7.93
N SER A 110 -2.90 -10.15 8.87
CA SER A 110 -2.55 -10.30 10.28
C SER A 110 -3.04 -11.64 10.86
N ARG A 111 -4.27 -12.03 10.53
CA ARG A 111 -4.79 -13.36 10.90
C ARG A 111 -4.01 -14.51 10.27
N SER A 112 -3.70 -14.37 8.99
CA SER A 112 -2.98 -15.41 8.24
C SER A 112 -1.59 -15.63 8.83
N VAL A 113 -0.86 -14.54 9.08
CA VAL A 113 0.46 -14.58 9.72
C VAL A 113 0.40 -15.24 11.09
N LEU A 114 -0.56 -14.86 11.93
CA LEU A 114 -0.71 -15.48 13.25
C LEU A 114 -1.03 -16.99 13.17
N ARG A 115 -1.88 -17.40 12.22
CA ARG A 115 -2.18 -18.84 12.01
C ARG A 115 -0.96 -19.60 11.52
N HIS A 116 -0.21 -19.02 10.58
CA HIS A 116 0.99 -19.66 10.04
C HIS A 116 2.07 -19.81 11.10
N ARG A 117 2.31 -18.77 11.90
CA ARG A 117 3.30 -18.80 13.01
C ARG A 117 2.95 -19.79 14.11
N VAL A 118 1.68 -19.99 14.44
CA VAL A 118 1.30 -21.07 15.40
C VAL A 118 1.76 -22.45 14.92
N VAL A 119 1.84 -22.64 13.58
CA VAL A 119 2.36 -23.88 12.98
C VAL A 119 3.90 -23.89 12.98
N VAL A 120 4.55 -22.75 12.75
CA VAL A 120 6.02 -22.61 12.62
C VAL A 120 6.72 -22.46 13.98
N ASP A 121 6.14 -21.75 14.97
CA ASP A 121 6.71 -21.57 16.33
C ASP A 121 6.89 -22.90 17.11
N ARG A 122 6.37 -23.99 16.56
CA ARG A 122 6.72 -25.33 17.06
C ARG A 122 8.11 -25.80 16.65
N ASN A 123 8.78 -25.14 15.67
CA ASN A 123 9.99 -25.67 15.03
C ASN A 123 11.08 -24.67 14.63
N ALA A 124 11.09 -23.38 15.03
CA ALA A 124 12.10 -22.43 14.56
C ALA A 124 12.68 -21.49 15.62
N PRO A 125 13.99 -21.14 15.55
CA PRO A 125 14.65 -20.19 16.44
C PRO A 125 14.26 -18.74 16.11
N LYS A 126 14.23 -17.86 17.15
CA LYS A 126 13.87 -16.46 17.07
C LYS A 126 14.94 -15.64 16.31
N PRO A 127 14.56 -14.77 15.34
CA PRO A 127 15.48 -13.79 14.80
C PRO A 127 15.80 -12.68 15.81
N ALA A 128 17.03 -12.14 15.74
CA ALA A 128 17.48 -11.03 16.56
C ALA A 128 16.82 -9.71 16.14
N PRO A 129 16.63 -8.75 17.05
CA PRO A 129 16.02 -7.47 16.73
C PRO A 129 17.00 -6.53 16.00
N ASP A 130 16.58 -5.93 14.89
CA ASP A 130 17.29 -4.86 14.20
C ASP A 130 17.27 -3.55 15.00
N MET A 131 18.31 -2.72 14.86
CA MET A 131 18.45 -1.45 15.59
C MET A 131 17.42 -0.39 15.15
N PRO A 132 16.79 0.31 16.10
CA PRO A 132 15.65 1.20 15.81
C PRO A 132 16.08 2.57 15.26
N SER A 133 15.36 3.05 14.24
CA SER A 133 15.39 4.46 13.82
C SER A 133 14.53 5.33 14.73
N ALA A 134 14.70 6.67 14.71
CA ALA A 134 13.94 7.60 15.55
C ALA A 134 12.40 7.53 15.30
N GLU A 135 11.97 7.16 14.10
CA GLU A 135 10.56 6.91 13.76
C GLU A 135 10.00 5.63 14.41
N GLN A 136 10.84 4.63 14.60
CA GLN A 136 10.51 3.40 15.32
C GLN A 136 10.26 3.65 16.81
N GLY A 137 10.78 4.75 17.37
CA GLY A 137 10.58 5.09 18.79
C GLY A 137 9.11 5.22 19.18
N ALA A 138 8.28 5.92 18.37
CA ALA A 138 6.86 6.10 18.67
C ALA A 138 6.06 4.78 18.50
N LEU A 139 6.41 3.96 17.52
CA LEU A 139 5.81 2.63 17.33
C LEU A 139 6.24 1.66 18.43
N SER A 140 7.51 1.73 18.87
CA SER A 140 8.03 0.94 19.97
C SER A 140 7.37 1.27 21.30
N LEU A 141 7.07 2.56 21.56
CA LEU A 141 6.29 2.97 22.74
C LEU A 141 4.85 2.43 22.66
N LEU A 142 4.24 2.46 21.47
CA LEU A 142 2.92 1.88 21.28
C LEU A 142 2.94 0.36 21.52
N GLU A 143 3.93 -0.35 21.01
CA GLU A 143 4.05 -1.80 21.19
C GLU A 143 4.22 -2.20 22.67
N ARG A 144 4.98 -1.42 23.42
CA ARG A 144 5.21 -1.62 24.87
C ARG A 144 4.04 -1.17 25.74
N SER A 145 3.00 -0.58 25.16
CA SER A 145 1.81 -0.15 25.87
C SER A 145 1.10 -1.34 26.51
N ALA A 146 0.73 -1.21 27.78
CA ALA A 146 -0.09 -2.20 28.50
C ALA A 146 -1.40 -2.50 27.75
N VAL A 147 -2.00 -1.48 27.11
CA VAL A 147 -3.20 -1.65 26.30
C VAL A 147 -2.97 -2.58 25.11
N ILE A 148 -1.84 -2.47 24.39
CA ILE A 148 -1.52 -3.35 23.28
C ILE A 148 -1.29 -4.77 23.76
N SER A 149 -0.57 -4.93 24.87
CA SER A 149 -0.37 -6.22 25.52
C SER A 149 -1.70 -6.86 25.89
N ALA A 150 -2.58 -6.11 26.54
CA ALA A 150 -3.92 -6.56 26.92
C ALA A 150 -4.80 -6.91 25.71
N LEU A 151 -4.77 -6.08 24.64
CA LEU A 151 -5.48 -6.38 23.39
C LEU A 151 -5.00 -7.71 22.76
N ARG A 152 -3.71 -8.00 22.82
CA ARG A 152 -3.14 -9.25 22.28
C ARG A 152 -3.62 -10.49 23.04
N LYS A 153 -4.03 -10.36 24.28
CA LYS A 153 -4.60 -11.46 25.10
C LYS A 153 -6.07 -11.75 24.77
N LEU A 154 -6.79 -10.83 24.13
CA LEU A 154 -8.18 -11.03 23.78
C LEU A 154 -8.37 -12.08 22.67
N PRO A 155 -9.54 -12.77 22.63
CA PRO A 155 -9.94 -13.56 21.48
C PRO A 155 -9.92 -12.74 20.19
N ALA A 156 -9.45 -13.33 19.11
CA ALA A 156 -9.15 -12.63 17.84
C ALA A 156 -10.31 -11.75 17.34
N ARG A 157 -11.56 -12.25 17.38
CA ARG A 157 -12.73 -11.50 16.92
C ARG A 157 -13.07 -10.28 17.79
N GLN A 158 -12.84 -10.38 19.09
CA GLN A 158 -13.05 -9.26 20.02
C GLN A 158 -11.96 -8.20 19.83
N ARG A 159 -10.70 -8.62 19.74
CA ARG A 159 -9.56 -7.75 19.46
C ARG A 159 -9.73 -7.00 18.15
N GLU A 160 -10.08 -7.68 17.05
CA GLU A 160 -10.31 -7.08 15.75
C GLU A 160 -11.44 -6.05 15.77
N ALA A 161 -12.56 -6.34 16.45
CA ALA A 161 -13.67 -5.40 16.56
C ALA A 161 -13.24 -4.12 17.29
N LEU A 162 -12.49 -4.24 18.38
CA LEU A 162 -11.95 -3.09 19.11
C LEU A 162 -10.94 -2.31 18.26
N VAL A 163 -10.02 -3.01 17.62
CA VAL A 163 -8.99 -2.37 16.80
C VAL A 163 -9.61 -1.62 15.62
N LEU A 164 -10.56 -2.21 14.92
CA LEU A 164 -11.25 -1.53 13.82
C LEU A 164 -12.09 -0.33 14.29
N LYS A 165 -12.68 -0.42 15.49
CA LYS A 165 -13.48 0.67 16.04
C LYS A 165 -12.62 1.85 16.52
N TYR A 166 -11.55 1.58 17.26
CA TYR A 166 -10.80 2.62 17.98
C TYR A 166 -9.47 3.03 17.33
N TYR A 167 -8.87 2.17 16.50
CA TYR A 167 -7.63 2.50 15.77
C TYR A 167 -7.88 2.89 14.31
N ALA A 168 -8.96 2.38 13.70
CA ALA A 168 -9.34 2.73 12.34
C ALA A 168 -10.56 3.68 12.29
N ASP A 169 -11.15 3.99 13.44
CA ASP A 169 -12.33 4.87 13.60
C ASP A 169 -13.51 4.47 12.68
N LEU A 170 -13.76 3.16 12.59
CA LEU A 170 -14.84 2.64 11.77
C LEU A 170 -16.16 2.55 12.55
N SER A 171 -17.26 2.93 11.89
CA SER A 171 -18.61 2.66 12.38
C SER A 171 -18.91 1.15 12.42
N GLU A 172 -19.89 0.74 13.19
CA GLU A 172 -20.31 -0.66 13.26
C GLU A 172 -20.74 -1.23 11.90
N ALA A 173 -21.36 -0.41 11.05
CA ALA A 173 -21.74 -0.79 9.69
C ALA A 173 -20.49 -1.03 8.82
N GLN A 174 -19.48 -0.17 8.91
CA GLN A 174 -18.22 -0.32 8.19
C GLN A 174 -17.43 -1.54 8.67
N ILE A 175 -17.40 -1.78 9.99
CA ILE A 175 -16.78 -2.98 10.56
C ILE A 175 -17.50 -4.24 10.06
N ALA A 176 -18.84 -4.24 10.08
CA ALA A 176 -19.66 -5.34 9.61
C ALA A 176 -19.34 -5.67 8.13
N ALA A 177 -19.30 -4.64 7.26
CA ALA A 177 -18.94 -4.78 5.85
C ALA A 177 -17.49 -5.29 5.69
N THR A 178 -16.54 -4.70 6.40
CA THR A 178 -15.11 -5.10 6.35
C THR A 178 -14.90 -6.54 6.81
N ARG A 179 -15.71 -7.02 7.76
CA ARG A 179 -15.55 -8.36 8.36
C ARG A 179 -16.49 -9.41 7.79
N GLY A 180 -17.46 -9.02 6.96
CA GLY A 180 -18.48 -9.94 6.44
C GLY A 180 -19.34 -10.55 7.54
N ILE A 181 -19.71 -9.77 8.58
CA ILE A 181 -20.56 -10.19 9.71
C ILE A 181 -21.69 -9.20 9.93
N SER A 182 -22.70 -9.55 10.72
CA SER A 182 -23.81 -8.65 11.06
C SER A 182 -23.35 -7.53 12.02
N GLN A 183 -24.01 -6.37 11.98
CA GLN A 183 -23.77 -5.29 12.94
C GLN A 183 -24.03 -5.74 14.39
N GLY A 184 -25.03 -6.61 14.61
CA GLY A 184 -25.28 -7.21 15.93
C GLY A 184 -24.10 -8.04 16.44
N ALA A 185 -23.42 -8.78 15.55
CA ALA A 185 -22.20 -9.49 15.89
C ALA A 185 -21.06 -8.52 16.23
N VAL A 186 -20.93 -7.40 15.49
CA VAL A 186 -19.94 -6.35 15.79
C VAL A 186 -20.18 -5.78 17.19
N LYS A 187 -21.42 -5.36 17.50
CA LYS A 187 -21.80 -4.86 18.84
C LYS A 187 -21.42 -5.85 19.94
N SER A 188 -21.78 -7.11 19.76
CA SER A 188 -21.49 -8.18 20.70
C SER A 188 -19.97 -8.39 20.90
N HIS A 189 -19.19 -8.40 19.80
CA HIS A 189 -17.72 -8.53 19.90
C HIS A 189 -17.07 -7.33 20.54
N THR A 190 -17.53 -6.11 20.23
CA THR A 190 -17.02 -4.89 20.85
C THR A 190 -17.33 -4.83 22.34
N ALA A 191 -18.57 -5.11 22.74
CA ALA A 191 -18.97 -5.10 24.15
C ALA A 191 -18.19 -6.12 24.98
N ARG A 192 -18.14 -7.39 24.52
CA ARG A 192 -17.35 -8.43 25.19
C ARG A 192 -15.86 -8.13 25.18
N GLY A 193 -15.33 -7.62 24.06
CA GLY A 193 -13.93 -7.23 23.95
C GLY A 193 -13.57 -6.14 24.95
N MET A 194 -14.44 -5.13 25.12
CA MET A 194 -14.23 -4.05 26.07
C MET A 194 -14.26 -4.55 27.53
N ALA A 195 -15.20 -5.43 27.85
CA ALA A 195 -15.25 -6.06 29.17
C ALA A 195 -13.99 -6.89 29.46
N SER A 196 -13.56 -7.74 28.51
CA SER A 196 -12.35 -8.53 28.64
C SER A 196 -11.09 -7.67 28.72
N LEU A 197 -11.00 -6.57 27.94
CA LEU A 197 -9.88 -5.64 27.99
C LEU A 197 -9.74 -4.99 29.37
N ARG A 198 -10.85 -4.52 29.93
CA ARG A 198 -10.88 -3.93 31.26
C ARG A 198 -10.40 -4.93 32.31
N SER A 199 -10.94 -6.16 32.31
CA SER A 199 -10.53 -7.21 33.24
C SER A 199 -9.04 -7.54 33.14
N VAL A 200 -8.47 -7.60 31.92
CA VAL A 200 -7.02 -7.84 31.74
C VAL A 200 -6.18 -6.70 32.29
N LEU A 201 -6.59 -5.44 32.06
CA LEU A 201 -5.84 -4.27 32.57
C LEU A 201 -5.92 -4.16 34.11
N GLU A 202 -7.07 -4.48 34.73
CA GLU A 202 -7.22 -4.50 36.18
C GLU A 202 -6.35 -5.56 36.86
N LEU A 203 -6.06 -6.67 36.19
CA LEU A 203 -5.17 -7.74 36.71
C LEU A 203 -3.68 -7.40 36.57
N GLU A 204 -3.32 -6.41 35.74
CA GLU A 204 -1.93 -6.01 35.48
C GLU A 204 -1.52 -4.75 36.26
N THR A 205 -2.45 -4.12 37.01
CA THR A 205 -2.23 -2.95 37.88
C THR A 205 -2.04 -3.36 39.33
#